data_126aed0f59217a37dc4230caad6d8e62
#
_entry.id   126aed0f59217a37dc4230caad6d8e62
#
_cell.length_a   1.000
_cell.length_b   1.000
_cell.length_c   1.000
_cell.angle_alpha   90.00
_cell.angle_beta   90.00
_cell.angle_gamma   90.00
#
_symmetry.space_group_name_H-M   'P 1'
#
loop_
_entity.id
_entity.type
_entity.pdbx_description
1 polymer ?
#
loop_
_entity_poly.entity_id
_entity_poly.type
_entity_poly.pdbx_seq_one_letter_code
_entity_poly.pdbx_strand_id
1 'polypeptide(L)'
;MFIKKSCWGFIFVGLLSNAFADTTEVKTQTIVEVKKSGGHCEQDPNCFNRYHPAIKPVARAKPGDLIMVHTRDALDANLNINSLPKDVTAIDTNLIHPMTGPIYIEGAKRGDVLAIKLIDINPNEYGYTTLIPGFGFLPDMFPDPYVANWKLNRREAVSAQLPGVHIPMNGFMGSVGVMPGEEEVDKWLARESQLGAAGGVALPPQPISARPADICGPKGSHKDKCLRTVPPRENGGNMDVKQMVEGTTLLLPCFIDGCGFFIGDVHYAQGDGEVAGTAIEMGAIVTVSTEIRKGLASLI
;
A
#
# COMPACT_ATOMS: atom_id res chain seq x y z
N MET A 1 85.21 -33.00 -40.66
CA MET A 1 84.59 -31.91 -39.99
C MET A 1 83.06 -32.19 -39.95
N PHE A 2 82.59 -32.85 -38.89
CA PHE A 2 81.22 -33.38 -38.83
C PHE A 2 80.41 -32.45 -37.93
N ILE A 3 79.28 -31.92 -38.48
CA ILE A 3 78.32 -31.11 -37.78
C ILE A 3 77.18 -32.03 -37.30
N LYS A 4 77.05 -32.18 -35.99
CA LYS A 4 75.90 -32.85 -35.33
C LYS A 4 74.74 -31.93 -35.29
N LYS A 5 73.56 -32.32 -35.88
CA LYS A 5 72.30 -31.70 -35.72
C LYS A 5 71.63 -32.24 -34.45
N SER A 6 71.31 -31.37 -33.51
CA SER A 6 70.54 -31.68 -32.28
C SER A 6 69.06 -31.38 -32.58
N CYS A 7 68.17 -32.37 -32.50
CA CYS A 7 66.74 -32.24 -32.56
C CYS A 7 66.24 -31.90 -31.15
N TRP A 8 65.62 -30.76 -31.03
CA TRP A 8 64.82 -30.39 -29.84
C TRP A 8 63.36 -30.67 -30.09
N GLY A 9 62.77 -31.63 -29.37
CA GLY A 9 61.34 -31.88 -29.36
C GLY A 9 60.62 -30.88 -28.44
N PHE A 10 59.68 -30.11 -29.00
CA PHE A 10 58.76 -29.31 -28.28
C PHE A 10 57.60 -30.16 -27.78
N ILE A 11 57.45 -30.29 -26.44
CA ILE A 11 56.27 -30.87 -25.82
C ILE A 11 55.24 -29.73 -25.69
N PHE A 12 54.14 -29.85 -26.45
CA PHE A 12 52.96 -29.01 -26.29
C PHE A 12 52.14 -29.56 -25.12
N VAL A 13 52.15 -28.85 -23.95
CA VAL A 13 51.22 -29.09 -22.87
C VAL A 13 49.94 -28.31 -23.20
N GLY A 14 48.93 -29.04 -23.67
CA GLY A 14 47.59 -28.47 -23.87
C GLY A 14 46.92 -28.17 -22.54
N LEU A 15 46.81 -26.90 -22.18
CA LEU A 15 45.94 -26.43 -21.12
C LEU A 15 44.48 -26.54 -21.56
N LEU A 16 43.78 -27.58 -21.09
CA LEU A 16 42.31 -27.67 -21.18
C LEU A 16 41.76 -26.64 -20.20
N SER A 17 41.35 -25.46 -20.69
CA SER A 17 40.54 -24.52 -19.98
C SER A 17 39.11 -25.06 -19.89
N ASN A 18 38.73 -25.60 -18.73
CA ASN A 18 37.33 -25.85 -18.41
C ASN A 18 36.64 -24.48 -18.28
N ALA A 19 35.99 -24.04 -19.33
CA ALA A 19 35.02 -22.95 -19.25
C ALA A 19 33.79 -23.48 -18.48
N PHE A 20 33.70 -23.16 -17.19
CA PHE A 20 32.45 -23.26 -16.46
C PHE A 20 31.50 -22.26 -17.11
N ALA A 21 30.53 -22.74 -17.87
CA ALA A 21 29.39 -21.95 -18.29
C ALA A 21 28.58 -21.68 -17.00
N ASP A 22 28.71 -20.49 -16.47
CA ASP A 22 27.84 -19.97 -15.43
C ASP A 22 26.47 -19.79 -16.10
N THR A 23 25.62 -20.81 -16.00
CA THR A 23 24.21 -20.71 -16.38
C THR A 23 23.50 -19.89 -15.34
N THR A 24 23.57 -18.57 -15.46
CA THR A 24 22.65 -17.68 -14.77
C THR A 24 21.25 -18.08 -15.20
N GLU A 25 20.55 -18.84 -14.33
CA GLU A 25 19.10 -19.04 -14.46
C GLU A 25 18.46 -17.66 -14.57
N VAL A 26 17.96 -17.32 -15.74
CA VAL A 26 17.08 -16.16 -15.92
C VAL A 26 15.80 -16.50 -15.16
N LYS A 27 15.71 -16.09 -13.89
CA LYS A 27 14.47 -16.15 -13.13
C LYS A 27 13.43 -15.35 -13.90
N THR A 28 12.51 -16.02 -14.55
CA THR A 28 11.34 -15.39 -15.16
C THR A 28 10.55 -14.73 -14.02
N GLN A 29 10.56 -13.40 -13.98
CA GLN A 29 9.83 -12.64 -13.01
C GLN A 29 8.33 -12.73 -13.34
N THR A 30 7.54 -13.28 -12.42
CA THR A 30 6.10 -13.43 -12.58
C THR A 30 5.42 -12.11 -12.23
N ILE A 31 4.33 -11.78 -12.93
CA ILE A 31 3.46 -10.66 -12.59
C ILE A 31 2.21 -11.24 -11.91
N VAL A 32 1.95 -10.81 -10.68
CA VAL A 32 0.71 -11.08 -9.95
C VAL A 32 -0.13 -9.80 -10.00
N GLU A 33 -1.21 -9.82 -10.77
CA GLU A 33 -2.08 -8.66 -10.89
C GLU A 33 -3.33 -8.81 -10.02
N VAL A 34 -3.60 -7.82 -9.16
CA VAL A 34 -4.81 -7.73 -8.33
C VAL A 34 -5.65 -6.58 -8.84
N LYS A 35 -6.66 -6.90 -9.62
CA LYS A 35 -7.54 -5.92 -10.28
C LYS A 35 -8.62 -5.41 -9.35
N LYS A 36 -8.95 -4.14 -9.49
CA LYS A 36 -10.17 -3.54 -8.95
C LYS A 36 -11.37 -3.97 -9.78
N SER A 37 -12.49 -4.26 -9.12
CA SER A 37 -13.78 -4.56 -9.76
C SER A 37 -14.92 -3.76 -9.14
N GLY A 38 -16.02 -3.59 -9.84
CA GLY A 38 -17.16 -2.80 -9.38
C GLY A 38 -16.89 -1.31 -9.18
N GLY A 39 -17.89 -0.54 -8.86
CA GLY A 39 -17.80 0.90 -8.57
C GLY A 39 -17.23 1.18 -7.19
N HIS A 40 -17.60 0.37 -6.19
CA HIS A 40 -17.29 0.56 -4.78
C HIS A 40 -16.70 -0.71 -4.16
N CYS A 41 -16.04 -0.58 -2.99
CA CYS A 41 -15.42 -1.66 -2.23
C CYS A 41 -16.40 -2.81 -1.92
N GLU A 42 -17.66 -2.52 -1.69
CA GLU A 42 -18.68 -3.54 -1.43
C GLU A 42 -18.94 -4.50 -2.58
N GLN A 43 -18.60 -4.08 -3.81
CA GLN A 43 -18.78 -4.84 -5.04
C GLN A 43 -17.48 -5.56 -5.47
N ASP A 44 -16.40 -5.38 -4.70
CA ASP A 44 -15.06 -5.82 -5.06
C ASP A 44 -14.55 -6.87 -4.07
N PRO A 45 -14.43 -8.14 -4.48
CA PRO A 45 -13.91 -9.19 -3.61
C PRO A 45 -12.45 -9.00 -3.21
N ASN A 46 -11.72 -8.11 -3.89
CA ASN A 46 -10.32 -7.80 -3.61
C ASN A 46 -10.17 -6.58 -2.66
N CYS A 47 -11.27 -6.01 -2.21
CA CYS A 47 -11.30 -4.81 -1.38
C CYS A 47 -11.74 -5.11 0.04
N PHE A 48 -11.12 -4.42 1.00
CA PHE A 48 -11.53 -4.39 2.41
C PHE A 48 -11.27 -2.99 2.98
N ASN A 49 -11.96 -2.62 4.07
CA ASN A 49 -11.74 -1.34 4.76
C ASN A 49 -11.64 -1.50 6.30
N ARG A 50 -11.31 -2.69 6.75
CA ARG A 50 -11.04 -3.02 8.16
C ARG A 50 -9.90 -4.02 8.24
N TYR A 51 -9.13 -4.00 9.33
CA TYR A 51 -8.08 -5.00 9.55
C TYR A 51 -8.57 -6.09 10.51
N HIS A 52 -8.49 -7.33 10.08
CA HIS A 52 -8.69 -8.52 10.92
C HIS A 52 -8.04 -9.74 10.26
N PRO A 53 -7.32 -10.63 11.00
CA PRO A 53 -6.62 -11.77 10.39
C PRO A 53 -7.57 -12.82 9.76
N ALA A 54 -8.86 -12.79 10.09
CA ALA A 54 -9.87 -13.64 9.44
C ALA A 54 -10.15 -13.26 7.97
N ILE A 55 -9.75 -12.06 7.53
CA ILE A 55 -9.89 -11.63 6.13
C ILE A 55 -8.91 -12.45 5.28
N LYS A 56 -9.47 -13.22 4.35
CA LYS A 56 -8.68 -14.16 3.56
C LYS A 56 -7.89 -13.45 2.46
N PRO A 57 -6.67 -13.93 2.14
CA PRO A 57 -5.91 -13.43 1.01
C PRO A 57 -6.66 -13.59 -0.32
N VAL A 58 -6.61 -12.56 -1.15
CA VAL A 58 -7.23 -12.52 -2.49
C VAL A 58 -6.26 -12.96 -3.58
N ALA A 59 -4.95 -12.95 -3.29
CA ALA A 59 -3.90 -13.39 -4.20
C ALA A 59 -2.72 -13.98 -3.42
N ARG A 60 -1.81 -14.62 -4.14
CA ARG A 60 -0.54 -15.15 -3.62
C ARG A 60 0.60 -14.70 -4.53
N ALA A 61 1.71 -14.31 -3.94
CA ALA A 61 2.92 -13.91 -4.66
C ALA A 61 4.16 -14.54 -4.00
N LYS A 62 5.19 -14.79 -4.79
CA LYS A 62 6.50 -15.19 -4.28
C LYS A 62 7.38 -13.96 -4.06
N PRO A 63 8.33 -14.01 -3.12
CA PRO A 63 9.37 -12.99 -3.04
C PRO A 63 10.07 -12.81 -4.40
N GLY A 64 10.18 -11.56 -4.85
CA GLY A 64 10.75 -11.20 -6.14
C GLY A 64 9.77 -11.12 -7.31
N ASP A 65 8.54 -11.61 -7.17
CA ASP A 65 7.48 -11.36 -8.16
C ASP A 65 7.17 -9.86 -8.22
N LEU A 66 6.70 -9.39 -9.39
CA LEU A 66 6.06 -8.09 -9.53
C LEU A 66 4.60 -8.22 -9.12
N ILE A 67 4.17 -7.43 -8.15
CA ILE A 67 2.79 -7.38 -7.70
C ILE A 67 2.20 -6.07 -8.20
N MET A 68 1.28 -6.15 -9.14
CA MET A 68 0.56 -5.01 -9.71
C MET A 68 -0.82 -4.91 -9.08
N VAL A 69 -1.10 -3.81 -8.40
CA VAL A 69 -2.30 -3.63 -7.62
C VAL A 69 -3.08 -2.40 -8.11
N HIS A 70 -4.35 -2.59 -8.44
CA HIS A 70 -5.25 -1.50 -8.78
C HIS A 70 -5.94 -1.00 -7.51
N THR A 71 -5.61 0.21 -7.08
CA THR A 71 -6.16 0.80 -5.86
C THR A 71 -7.41 1.63 -6.13
N ARG A 72 -8.22 1.81 -5.08
CA ARG A 72 -9.28 2.81 -5.01
C ARG A 72 -8.71 4.08 -4.40
N ASP A 73 -9.38 5.21 -4.58
CA ASP A 73 -9.11 6.42 -3.82
C ASP A 73 -9.63 6.29 -2.37
N ALA A 74 -9.19 7.17 -1.49
CA ALA A 74 -9.49 7.13 -0.05
C ALA A 74 -10.98 7.12 0.29
N LEU A 75 -11.82 7.72 -0.54
CA LEU A 75 -13.27 7.87 -0.32
C LEU A 75 -14.11 6.87 -1.13
N ASP A 76 -13.52 5.82 -1.66
CA ASP A 76 -14.20 4.74 -2.39
C ASP A 76 -15.05 5.23 -3.59
N ALA A 77 -14.49 6.13 -4.41
CA ALA A 77 -15.13 6.72 -5.59
C ALA A 77 -16.45 7.48 -5.31
N ASN A 78 -16.61 8.04 -4.10
CA ASN A 78 -17.74 8.90 -3.77
C ASN A 78 -17.68 10.27 -4.45
N LEU A 79 -16.51 10.66 -4.97
CA LEU A 79 -16.31 11.90 -5.71
C LEU A 79 -15.87 11.64 -7.15
N ASN A 80 -16.14 12.59 -8.02
CA ASN A 80 -15.73 12.57 -9.43
C ASN A 80 -15.40 13.99 -9.91
N ILE A 81 -14.92 14.13 -11.14
CA ILE A 81 -14.46 15.40 -11.71
C ILE A 81 -15.50 16.54 -11.72
N ASN A 82 -16.77 16.22 -11.56
CA ASN A 82 -17.86 17.17 -11.52
C ASN A 82 -18.43 17.40 -10.10
N SER A 83 -17.82 16.78 -9.08
CA SER A 83 -18.29 16.92 -7.69
C SER A 83 -18.18 18.35 -7.20
N LEU A 84 -19.14 18.73 -6.38
CA LEU A 84 -19.32 20.06 -5.80
C LEU A 84 -19.15 19.98 -4.27
N PRO A 85 -18.93 21.11 -3.57
CA PRO A 85 -18.81 21.12 -2.10
C PRO A 85 -19.96 20.41 -1.36
N LYS A 86 -21.19 20.49 -1.85
CA LYS A 86 -22.34 19.78 -1.27
C LYS A 86 -22.17 18.25 -1.26
N ASP A 87 -21.44 17.69 -2.24
CA ASP A 87 -21.24 16.24 -2.34
C ASP A 87 -20.26 15.74 -1.27
N VAL A 88 -19.36 16.62 -0.80
CA VAL A 88 -18.44 16.35 0.30
C VAL A 88 -19.18 16.07 1.61
N THR A 89 -20.31 16.76 1.87
CA THR A 89 -21.11 16.55 3.08
C THR A 89 -21.89 15.24 3.10
N ALA A 90 -22.03 14.59 1.94
CA ALA A 90 -22.72 13.31 1.80
C ALA A 90 -21.82 12.09 1.93
N ILE A 91 -20.49 12.29 2.11
CA ILE A 91 -19.51 11.20 2.19
C ILE A 91 -19.70 10.39 3.47
N ASP A 92 -19.84 9.07 3.34
CA ASP A 92 -19.76 8.16 4.49
C ASP A 92 -18.30 7.91 4.88
N THR A 93 -17.83 8.62 5.91
CA THR A 93 -16.47 8.46 6.42
C THR A 93 -16.19 7.09 7.05
N ASN A 94 -17.21 6.22 7.20
CA ASN A 94 -17.01 4.84 7.62
C ASN A 94 -16.41 3.95 6.51
N LEU A 95 -16.43 4.41 5.26
CA LEU A 95 -15.81 3.71 4.13
C LEU A 95 -14.28 3.85 4.11
N ILE A 96 -13.72 4.87 4.78
CA ILE A 96 -12.28 5.21 4.77
C ILE A 96 -11.47 4.15 5.53
N HIS A 97 -10.40 3.63 4.96
CA HIS A 97 -9.93 3.68 3.57
C HIS A 97 -10.18 2.31 2.93
N PRO A 98 -10.58 2.25 1.67
CA PRO A 98 -10.64 1.00 0.94
C PRO A 98 -9.23 0.55 0.57
N MET A 99 -8.83 -0.66 1.01
CA MET A 99 -7.54 -1.30 0.72
C MET A 99 -7.73 -2.41 -0.29
N THR A 100 -6.74 -2.64 -1.14
CA THR A 100 -6.67 -3.79 -2.04
C THR A 100 -5.76 -4.86 -1.45
N GLY A 101 -6.27 -6.07 -1.34
CA GLY A 101 -5.60 -7.22 -0.72
C GLY A 101 -6.56 -8.00 0.20
N PRO A 102 -6.05 -8.75 1.19
CA PRO A 102 -4.63 -9.01 1.48
C PRO A 102 -3.99 -9.93 0.45
N ILE A 103 -2.69 -9.81 0.25
CA ILE A 103 -1.89 -10.67 -0.62
C ILE A 103 -0.99 -11.54 0.24
N TYR A 104 -1.06 -12.86 0.05
CA TYR A 104 -0.23 -13.82 0.76
C TYR A 104 1.15 -13.91 0.13
N ILE A 105 2.22 -13.58 0.87
CA ILE A 105 3.60 -13.71 0.40
C ILE A 105 4.13 -15.09 0.78
N GLU A 106 4.40 -15.91 -0.23
CA GLU A 106 4.82 -17.31 -0.04
C GLU A 106 6.14 -17.40 0.75
N GLY A 107 6.15 -18.28 1.74
CA GLY A 107 7.31 -18.49 2.60
C GLY A 107 7.49 -17.47 3.73
N ALA A 108 6.75 -16.36 3.75
CA ALA A 108 6.79 -15.44 4.89
C ALA A 108 6.10 -16.05 6.12
N LYS A 109 6.67 -15.78 7.30
CA LYS A 109 6.20 -16.28 8.58
C LYS A 109 6.05 -15.15 9.59
N ARG A 110 5.17 -15.35 10.60
CA ARG A 110 5.15 -14.47 11.78
C ARG A 110 6.57 -14.33 12.34
N GLY A 111 6.98 -13.09 12.62
CA GLY A 111 8.32 -12.78 13.10
C GLY A 111 9.35 -12.46 12.02
N ASP A 112 9.02 -12.64 10.74
CA ASP A 112 9.83 -12.14 9.63
C ASP A 112 9.58 -10.64 9.41
N VAL A 113 10.44 -9.99 8.63
CA VAL A 113 10.23 -8.65 8.08
C VAL A 113 9.91 -8.78 6.58
N LEU A 114 8.84 -8.14 6.15
CA LEU A 114 8.53 -7.94 4.74
C LEU A 114 9.16 -6.63 4.27
N ALA A 115 10.10 -6.72 3.33
CA ALA A 115 10.64 -5.56 2.62
C ALA A 115 9.81 -5.36 1.33
N ILE A 116 9.16 -4.22 1.22
CA ILE A 116 8.25 -3.86 0.11
C ILE A 116 8.91 -2.74 -0.68
N LYS A 117 9.37 -3.05 -1.88
CA LYS A 117 9.97 -2.06 -2.80
C LYS A 117 8.90 -1.48 -3.72
N LEU A 118 8.71 -0.18 -3.68
CA LEU A 118 7.84 0.56 -4.59
C LEU A 118 8.56 0.73 -5.94
N ILE A 119 7.96 0.22 -7.01
CA ILE A 119 8.60 0.19 -8.33
C ILE A 119 7.98 1.24 -9.26
N ASP A 120 6.65 1.31 -9.31
CA ASP A 120 5.92 2.25 -10.16
C ASP A 120 4.60 2.64 -9.51
N ILE A 121 4.23 3.92 -9.60
CA ILE A 121 2.95 4.47 -9.16
C ILE A 121 2.33 5.19 -10.36
N ASN A 122 1.40 4.53 -11.04
CA ASN A 122 0.73 5.09 -12.20
C ASN A 122 -0.62 5.69 -11.81
N PRO A 123 -0.78 7.04 -11.86
CA PRO A 123 -1.99 7.70 -11.40
C PRO A 123 -3.17 7.42 -12.33
N ASN A 124 -4.39 7.38 -11.77
CA ASN A 124 -5.61 7.57 -12.54
C ASN A 124 -5.68 9.02 -13.07
N GLU A 125 -6.60 9.28 -14.01
CA GLU A 125 -6.75 10.61 -14.62
C GLU A 125 -7.45 11.65 -13.72
N TYR A 126 -8.00 11.22 -12.58
CA TYR A 126 -8.73 12.03 -11.63
C TYR A 126 -8.24 11.85 -10.21
N GLY A 127 -8.21 12.96 -9.48
CA GLY A 127 -8.01 13.03 -8.04
C GLY A 127 -8.74 14.22 -7.45
N TYR A 128 -8.73 14.32 -6.14
CA TYR A 128 -9.40 15.41 -5.41
C TYR A 128 -8.63 15.77 -4.14
N THR A 129 -8.86 17.00 -3.67
CA THR A 129 -8.54 17.45 -2.32
C THR A 129 -9.81 18.00 -1.71
N THR A 130 -10.14 17.61 -0.47
CA THR A 130 -11.37 18.03 0.18
C THR A 130 -11.12 18.73 1.51
N LEU A 131 -12.02 19.66 1.87
CA LEU A 131 -12.27 20.06 3.25
C LEU A 131 -13.58 19.42 3.67
N ILE A 132 -13.51 18.45 4.56
CA ILE A 132 -14.68 17.78 5.13
C ILE A 132 -15.01 18.47 6.45
N PRO A 133 -16.22 19.01 6.67
CA PRO A 133 -16.59 19.69 7.90
C PRO A 133 -16.29 18.88 9.17
N GLY A 134 -15.53 19.47 10.09
CA GLY A 134 -15.12 18.82 11.33
C GLY A 134 -13.94 17.83 11.20
N PHE A 135 -13.37 17.69 10.02
CA PHE A 135 -12.20 16.85 9.75
C PHE A 135 -10.96 17.69 9.44
N GLY A 136 -9.76 17.08 9.48
CA GLY A 136 -8.49 17.77 9.29
C GLY A 136 -7.97 18.42 10.56
N PHE A 137 -6.92 19.24 10.44
CA PHE A 137 -6.18 19.80 11.58
C PHE A 137 -6.53 21.28 11.89
N LEU A 138 -7.34 21.93 11.04
CA LEU A 138 -7.81 23.31 11.21
C LEU A 138 -9.33 23.41 10.94
N PRO A 139 -10.18 22.52 11.51
CA PRO A 139 -11.60 22.48 11.19
C PRO A 139 -12.38 23.72 11.69
N ASP A 140 -11.87 24.40 12.70
CA ASP A 140 -12.41 25.65 13.24
C ASP A 140 -12.14 26.84 12.31
N MET A 141 -11.05 26.83 11.55
CA MET A 141 -10.71 27.85 10.57
C MET A 141 -11.36 27.63 9.20
N PHE A 142 -11.66 26.37 8.87
CA PHE A 142 -12.23 25.95 7.58
C PHE A 142 -13.48 25.07 7.80
N PRO A 143 -14.57 25.63 8.33
CA PRO A 143 -15.77 24.87 8.69
C PRO A 143 -16.61 24.45 7.47
N ASP A 144 -16.45 25.13 6.33
CA ASP A 144 -17.27 24.90 5.15
C ASP A 144 -16.69 23.78 4.26
N PRO A 145 -17.58 22.95 3.65
CA PRO A 145 -17.11 21.92 2.74
C PRO A 145 -16.49 22.54 1.48
N TYR A 146 -15.40 21.92 1.01
CA TYR A 146 -14.76 22.33 -0.23
C TYR A 146 -14.24 21.11 -0.98
N VAL A 147 -14.15 21.20 -2.31
CA VAL A 147 -13.48 20.21 -3.15
C VAL A 147 -12.71 20.90 -4.27
N ALA A 148 -11.43 20.56 -4.39
CA ALA A 148 -10.66 20.79 -5.59
C ALA A 148 -10.60 19.49 -6.39
N ASN A 149 -11.20 19.48 -7.58
CA ASN A 149 -11.14 18.36 -8.50
C ASN A 149 -9.92 18.51 -9.40
N TRP A 150 -9.06 17.49 -9.43
CA TRP A 150 -7.81 17.51 -10.19
C TRP A 150 -7.88 16.60 -11.40
N LYS A 151 -7.44 17.11 -12.56
CA LYS A 151 -7.04 16.30 -13.71
C LYS A 151 -5.59 15.91 -13.52
N LEU A 152 -5.30 14.62 -13.56
CA LEU A 152 -4.01 14.05 -13.26
C LEU A 152 -3.35 13.42 -14.50
N ASN A 153 -2.05 13.51 -14.56
CA ASN A 153 -1.20 12.71 -15.44
C ASN A 153 0.16 12.51 -14.78
N ARG A 154 1.09 11.80 -15.41
CA ARG A 154 2.42 11.53 -14.80
C ARG A 154 3.32 12.78 -14.67
N ARG A 155 2.89 13.95 -15.12
CA ARG A 155 3.69 15.19 -15.08
C ARG A 155 3.17 16.17 -14.05
N GLU A 156 1.84 16.43 -14.08
CA GLU A 156 1.23 17.47 -13.26
C GLU A 156 -0.24 17.19 -12.98
N ALA A 157 -0.72 17.77 -11.89
CA ALA A 157 -2.14 17.91 -11.55
C ALA A 157 -2.57 19.35 -11.77
N VAL A 158 -3.75 19.56 -12.39
CA VAL A 158 -4.37 20.87 -12.60
C VAL A 158 -5.84 20.83 -12.18
N SER A 159 -6.34 21.94 -11.63
CA SER A 159 -7.71 22.08 -11.15
C SER A 159 -8.38 23.34 -11.67
N ALA A 160 -9.65 23.21 -12.07
CA ALA A 160 -10.46 24.38 -12.43
C ALA A 160 -10.80 25.27 -11.22
N GLN A 161 -10.81 24.69 -10.01
CA GLN A 161 -11.05 25.42 -8.76
C GLN A 161 -9.82 26.26 -8.32
N LEU A 162 -8.64 25.94 -8.85
CA LEU A 162 -7.38 26.60 -8.55
C LEU A 162 -6.65 27.00 -9.86
N PRO A 163 -7.19 28.00 -10.62
CA PRO A 163 -6.64 28.36 -11.93
C PRO A 163 -5.18 28.81 -11.83
N GLY A 164 -4.34 28.31 -12.74
CA GLY A 164 -2.91 28.65 -12.78
C GLY A 164 -2.05 27.87 -11.78
N VAL A 165 -2.63 27.02 -10.96
CA VAL A 165 -1.88 26.11 -10.08
C VAL A 165 -1.57 24.81 -10.83
N HIS A 166 -0.27 24.45 -10.87
CA HIS A 166 0.25 23.24 -11.46
C HIS A 166 1.06 22.50 -10.39
N ILE A 167 0.64 21.32 -10.00
CA ILE A 167 1.31 20.52 -8.98
C ILE A 167 2.08 19.38 -9.68
N PRO A 168 3.42 19.37 -9.61
CA PRO A 168 4.20 18.26 -10.15
C PRO A 168 3.83 16.93 -9.47
N MET A 169 3.86 15.83 -10.23
CA MET A 169 3.66 14.51 -9.64
C MET A 169 4.79 14.18 -8.65
N ASN A 170 4.41 13.90 -7.42
CA ASN A 170 5.26 13.30 -6.39
C ASN A 170 4.48 12.19 -5.70
N GLY A 171 4.02 11.22 -6.53
CA GLY A 171 3.12 10.15 -6.08
C GLY A 171 3.76 9.25 -5.04
N PHE A 172 3.01 8.95 -3.99
CA PHE A 172 3.45 8.09 -2.91
C PHE A 172 2.28 7.30 -2.29
N MET A 173 2.63 6.35 -1.42
CA MET A 173 1.64 5.54 -0.72
C MET A 173 1.21 6.22 0.58
N GLY A 174 -0.04 6.66 0.68
CA GLY A 174 -0.65 7.04 1.95
C GLY A 174 -0.78 5.81 2.84
N SER A 175 -1.40 4.74 2.31
CA SER A 175 -1.59 3.50 3.07
C SER A 175 -0.90 2.31 2.43
N VAL A 176 0.00 1.66 3.18
CA VAL A 176 0.64 0.38 2.84
C VAL A 176 0.92 -0.41 4.12
N GLY A 177 0.62 -1.70 4.13
CA GLY A 177 0.75 -2.46 5.36
C GLY A 177 0.66 -3.97 5.21
N VAL A 178 0.66 -4.63 6.36
CA VAL A 178 0.46 -6.07 6.51
C VAL A 178 -0.68 -6.34 7.50
N MET A 179 -1.32 -7.50 7.41
CA MET A 179 -2.40 -7.84 8.32
C MET A 179 -1.89 -8.07 9.75
N PRO A 180 -2.62 -7.57 10.78
CA PRO A 180 -2.34 -7.91 12.17
C PRO A 180 -2.60 -9.39 12.46
N GLY A 181 -2.03 -9.93 13.53
CA GLY A 181 -2.49 -11.16 14.16
C GLY A 181 -3.56 -10.87 15.21
N GLU A 182 -4.19 -11.94 15.76
CA GLU A 182 -5.22 -11.81 16.81
C GLU A 182 -4.68 -11.10 18.05
N GLU A 183 -3.45 -11.39 18.47
CA GLU A 183 -2.82 -10.78 19.63
C GLU A 183 -2.62 -9.26 19.43
N GLU A 184 -2.22 -8.87 18.21
CA GLU A 184 -2.04 -7.46 17.86
C GLU A 184 -3.39 -6.72 17.82
N VAL A 185 -4.43 -7.34 17.30
CA VAL A 185 -5.80 -6.79 17.32
C VAL A 185 -6.23 -6.50 18.75
N ASP A 186 -6.14 -7.49 19.65
CA ASP A 186 -6.55 -7.33 21.05
C ASP A 186 -5.70 -6.26 21.79
N LYS A 187 -4.38 -6.27 21.57
CA LYS A 187 -3.45 -5.29 22.14
C LYS A 187 -3.75 -3.86 21.68
N TRP A 188 -3.97 -3.67 20.39
CA TRP A 188 -4.21 -2.32 19.85
C TRP A 188 -5.59 -1.80 20.23
N LEU A 189 -6.61 -2.64 20.23
CA LEU A 189 -7.94 -2.25 20.74
C LEU A 189 -7.90 -1.81 22.22
N ALA A 190 -7.16 -2.54 23.07
CA ALA A 190 -6.99 -2.17 24.47
C ALA A 190 -6.26 -0.83 24.61
N ARG A 191 -5.18 -0.61 23.86
CA ARG A 191 -4.43 0.67 23.86
C ARG A 191 -5.30 1.84 23.40
N GLU A 192 -6.03 1.68 22.29
CA GLU A 192 -6.89 2.72 21.74
C GLU A 192 -8.10 3.01 22.64
N SER A 193 -8.66 2.01 23.31
CA SER A 193 -9.69 2.19 24.32
C SER A 193 -9.19 3.00 25.53
N GLN A 194 -7.98 2.73 26.01
CA GLN A 194 -7.35 3.51 27.07
C GLN A 194 -7.09 4.96 26.65
N LEU A 195 -6.61 5.17 25.41
CA LEU A 195 -6.40 6.50 24.85
C LEU A 195 -7.72 7.29 24.81
N GLY A 196 -8.80 6.69 24.30
CA GLY A 196 -10.12 7.33 24.26
C GLY A 196 -10.67 7.66 25.66
N ALA A 197 -10.51 6.73 26.62
CA ALA A 197 -10.91 6.98 28.01
C ALA A 197 -10.12 8.12 28.69
N ALA A 198 -8.89 8.36 28.26
CA ALA A 198 -8.07 9.49 28.70
C ALA A 198 -8.37 10.81 27.97
N GLY A 199 -9.37 10.86 27.09
CA GLY A 199 -9.74 12.04 26.31
C GLY A 199 -8.93 12.24 25.01
N GLY A 200 -8.13 11.25 24.60
CA GLY A 200 -7.45 11.26 23.33
C GLY A 200 -8.37 10.83 22.16
N VAL A 201 -7.92 11.08 20.93
CA VAL A 201 -8.65 10.65 19.74
C VAL A 201 -8.40 9.17 19.50
N ALA A 202 -9.48 8.38 19.50
CA ALA A 202 -9.46 6.97 19.15
C ALA A 202 -10.64 6.64 18.23
N LEU A 203 -10.43 5.68 17.34
CA LEU A 203 -11.46 5.23 16.39
C LEU A 203 -11.80 3.76 16.70
N PRO A 204 -12.77 3.49 17.58
CA PRO A 204 -13.18 2.14 17.93
C PRO A 204 -13.73 1.40 16.70
N PRO A 205 -13.83 0.05 16.75
CA PRO A 205 -14.49 -0.71 15.72
C PRO A 205 -15.84 -0.13 15.34
N GLN A 206 -16.08 0.03 14.03
CA GLN A 206 -17.35 0.53 13.48
C GLN A 206 -17.80 -0.43 12.39
N PRO A 207 -18.83 -1.27 12.70
CA PRO A 207 -19.32 -2.26 11.75
C PRO A 207 -20.11 -1.67 10.57
N ILE A 208 -20.66 -0.46 10.71
CA ILE A 208 -21.41 0.19 9.62
C ILE A 208 -20.46 0.44 8.47
N SER A 209 -20.87 0.07 7.26
CA SER A 209 -20.09 0.16 6.01
C SER A 209 -18.78 -0.61 6.01
N ALA A 210 -18.56 -1.49 7.01
CA ALA A 210 -17.35 -2.32 7.08
C ALA A 210 -17.36 -3.44 6.02
N ARG A 211 -16.19 -3.70 5.43
CA ARG A 211 -15.95 -4.75 4.43
C ARG A 211 -14.72 -5.58 4.81
N PRO A 212 -14.76 -6.91 4.62
CA PRO A 212 -15.88 -7.76 4.21
C PRO A 212 -17.01 -7.77 5.24
N ALA A 213 -18.26 -7.71 4.77
CA ALA A 213 -19.43 -7.55 5.66
C ALA A 213 -19.73 -8.79 6.54
N ASP A 214 -19.41 -9.98 6.06
CA ASP A 214 -19.57 -11.27 6.77
C ASP A 214 -18.56 -11.41 7.93
N ILE A 215 -17.44 -10.69 7.89
CA ILE A 215 -16.42 -10.68 8.95
C ILE A 215 -16.59 -9.45 9.84
N CYS A 216 -16.60 -8.25 9.26
CA CYS A 216 -16.50 -6.97 9.97
C CYS A 216 -17.80 -6.15 10.00
N GLY A 217 -18.80 -6.48 9.17
CA GLY A 217 -20.06 -5.76 9.10
C GLY A 217 -20.95 -5.94 10.33
N PRO A 218 -22.15 -5.31 10.36
CA PRO A 218 -23.04 -5.33 11.54
C PRO A 218 -23.49 -6.73 12.00
N LYS A 219 -23.47 -7.70 11.08
CA LYS A 219 -23.75 -9.13 11.35
C LYS A 219 -22.49 -9.98 11.21
N GLY A 220 -21.33 -9.36 11.06
CA GLY A 220 -20.05 -10.04 10.87
C GLY A 220 -19.59 -10.78 12.12
N SER A 221 -18.84 -11.86 11.89
CA SER A 221 -18.35 -12.75 12.95
C SER A 221 -17.38 -12.05 13.92
N HIS A 222 -16.70 -10.97 13.48
CA HIS A 222 -15.68 -10.24 14.23
C HIS A 222 -15.97 -8.73 14.30
N LYS A 223 -17.24 -8.32 14.19
CA LYS A 223 -17.69 -6.92 14.09
C LYS A 223 -17.07 -5.99 15.14
N ASP A 224 -16.84 -6.49 16.36
CA ASP A 224 -16.35 -5.69 17.50
C ASP A 224 -14.80 -5.73 17.62
N LYS A 225 -14.12 -6.47 16.73
CA LYS A 225 -12.66 -6.64 16.70
C LYS A 225 -12.01 -6.15 15.40
N CYS A 226 -12.77 -5.77 14.40
CA CYS A 226 -12.23 -5.26 13.15
C CYS A 226 -11.74 -3.81 13.32
N LEU A 227 -10.43 -3.62 13.20
CA LEU A 227 -9.78 -2.32 13.35
C LEU A 227 -10.09 -1.41 12.16
N ARG A 228 -10.33 -0.12 12.43
CA ARG A 228 -10.43 0.91 11.37
C ARG A 228 -9.08 1.06 10.66
N THR A 229 -9.12 1.35 9.36
CA THR A 229 -7.92 1.56 8.52
C THR A 229 -7.33 2.98 8.66
N VAL A 230 -8.07 3.92 9.23
CA VAL A 230 -7.65 5.32 9.40
C VAL A 230 -6.42 5.48 10.33
N PRO A 231 -6.37 4.91 11.55
CA PRO A 231 -5.17 5.03 12.37
C PRO A 231 -4.04 4.14 11.87
N PRO A 232 -2.80 4.68 11.69
CA PRO A 232 -1.62 3.85 11.47
C PRO A 232 -1.25 3.09 12.76
N ARG A 233 -0.64 1.93 12.59
CA ARG A 233 -0.16 1.10 13.70
C ARG A 233 1.15 0.42 13.33
N GLU A 234 1.64 -0.48 14.21
CA GLU A 234 2.89 -1.22 13.97
C GLU A 234 2.87 -2.08 12.69
N ASN A 235 1.69 -2.34 12.13
CA ASN A 235 1.54 -3.02 10.84
C ASN A 235 1.65 -2.09 9.61
N GLY A 236 1.96 -0.83 9.79
CA GLY A 236 1.86 0.20 8.76
C GLY A 236 0.43 0.73 8.65
N GLY A 237 -0.15 0.69 7.47
CA GLY A 237 -1.46 1.25 7.14
C GLY A 237 -1.35 2.71 6.72
N ASN A 238 -2.22 3.55 7.24
CA ASN A 238 -2.35 4.96 6.89
C ASN A 238 -1.26 5.82 7.54
N MET A 239 -0.06 5.81 6.98
CA MET A 239 1.10 6.50 7.53
C MET A 239 1.34 7.89 6.94
N ASP A 240 0.85 8.15 5.74
CA ASP A 240 0.95 9.42 5.01
C ASP A 240 2.38 9.98 4.94
N VAL A 241 3.35 9.08 4.80
CA VAL A 241 4.77 9.40 4.73
C VAL A 241 5.16 9.70 3.29
N LYS A 242 5.28 10.99 2.91
CA LYS A 242 5.60 11.40 1.52
C LYS A 242 6.92 10.88 0.97
N GLN A 243 7.77 10.25 1.78
CA GLN A 243 8.99 9.58 1.34
C GLN A 243 8.74 8.16 0.79
N MET A 244 7.51 7.63 0.91
CA MET A 244 7.15 6.32 0.34
C MET A 244 6.84 6.42 -1.16
N VAL A 245 7.81 6.94 -1.91
CA VAL A 245 7.76 7.16 -3.38
C VAL A 245 8.39 5.99 -4.13
N GLU A 246 8.27 6.03 -5.47
CA GLU A 246 8.98 5.08 -6.37
C GLU A 246 10.47 4.97 -6.00
N GLY A 247 10.98 3.74 -5.98
CA GLY A 247 12.37 3.42 -5.64
C GLY A 247 12.63 3.18 -4.15
N THR A 248 11.73 3.57 -3.25
CA THR A 248 11.90 3.32 -1.80
C THR A 248 11.53 1.90 -1.41
N THR A 249 12.03 1.46 -0.27
CA THR A 249 11.71 0.16 0.32
C THR A 249 11.22 0.35 1.74
N LEU A 250 9.97 -0.06 2.00
CA LEU A 250 9.38 -0.07 3.33
C LEU A 250 9.64 -1.43 3.99
N LEU A 251 9.93 -1.42 5.29
CA LEU A 251 10.14 -2.61 6.11
C LEU A 251 9.01 -2.73 7.13
N LEU A 252 8.27 -3.84 7.13
CA LEU A 252 7.18 -4.09 8.06
C LEU A 252 7.31 -5.47 8.72
N PRO A 253 7.00 -5.61 10.03
CA PRO A 253 6.99 -6.89 10.72
C PRO A 253 5.80 -7.74 10.28
N CYS A 254 6.00 -9.03 10.01
CA CYS A 254 4.90 -9.96 9.72
C CYS A 254 4.29 -10.48 11.02
N PHE A 255 3.01 -10.23 11.23
CA PHE A 255 2.25 -10.69 12.40
C PHE A 255 1.51 -12.00 12.18
N ILE A 256 1.39 -12.43 10.92
CA ILE A 256 0.80 -13.71 10.51
C ILE A 256 1.63 -14.37 9.42
N ASP A 257 1.43 -15.65 9.19
CA ASP A 257 2.02 -16.37 8.06
C ASP A 257 1.53 -15.76 6.73
N GLY A 258 2.47 -15.52 5.81
CA GLY A 258 2.20 -14.84 4.55
C GLY A 258 2.11 -13.33 4.67
N CYS A 259 2.32 -12.74 5.84
CA CYS A 259 2.24 -11.32 6.20
C CYS A 259 0.89 -10.66 5.90
N GLY A 260 0.17 -11.05 4.83
CA GLY A 260 -1.09 -10.42 4.41
C GLY A 260 -0.88 -8.98 3.90
N PHE A 261 0.01 -8.81 2.93
CA PHE A 261 0.34 -7.50 2.33
C PHE A 261 -0.88 -6.82 1.70
N PHE A 262 -1.01 -5.51 1.90
CA PHE A 262 -2.05 -4.68 1.29
C PHE A 262 -1.56 -3.28 0.97
N ILE A 263 -2.25 -2.63 0.03
CA ILE A 263 -2.05 -1.21 -0.31
C ILE A 263 -3.38 -0.53 -0.64
N GLY A 264 -3.40 0.78 -0.53
CA GLY A 264 -4.52 1.65 -0.91
C GLY A 264 -4.16 3.11 -0.68
N ASP A 265 -5.13 4.01 -0.81
CA ASP A 265 -4.97 5.39 -0.41
C ASP A 265 -3.69 6.01 -1.00
N VAL A 266 -3.66 6.11 -2.33
CA VAL A 266 -2.50 6.62 -3.06
C VAL A 266 -2.64 8.12 -3.22
N HIS A 267 -1.61 8.86 -2.84
CA HIS A 267 -1.56 10.30 -2.98
C HIS A 267 -0.76 10.72 -4.21
N TYR A 268 -1.27 11.67 -4.98
CA TYR A 268 -0.55 12.26 -6.10
C TYR A 268 0.53 13.23 -5.63
N ALA A 269 0.20 14.04 -4.64
CA ALA A 269 1.09 14.93 -3.92
C ALA A 269 0.44 15.37 -2.60
N GLN A 270 1.25 15.73 -1.61
CA GLN A 270 0.79 16.18 -0.30
C GLN A 270 1.69 17.27 0.26
N GLY A 271 1.11 18.30 0.85
CA GLY A 271 1.83 19.26 1.69
C GLY A 271 2.24 18.64 3.04
N ASP A 272 3.21 19.25 3.73
CA ASP A 272 3.62 18.79 5.05
C ASP A 272 2.46 18.87 6.05
N GLY A 273 2.26 17.79 6.80
CA GLY A 273 1.25 17.68 7.83
C GLY A 273 -0.17 17.41 7.34
N GLU A 274 -0.40 17.32 6.02
CA GLU A 274 -1.72 17.02 5.43
C GLU A 274 -2.87 17.79 6.09
N VAL A 275 -2.73 19.11 6.20
CA VAL A 275 -3.54 20.00 7.08
C VAL A 275 -5.04 19.90 6.80
N ALA A 276 -5.44 19.67 5.56
CA ALA A 276 -6.85 19.47 5.19
C ALA A 276 -7.42 18.12 5.66
N GLY A 277 -6.55 17.17 6.04
CA GLY A 277 -6.89 15.77 6.29
C GLY A 277 -7.10 14.97 5.00
N THR A 278 -6.77 15.57 3.84
CA THR A 278 -6.66 14.93 2.52
C THR A 278 -5.52 15.56 1.75
N ALA A 279 -4.81 14.74 0.99
CA ALA A 279 -3.80 15.14 0.00
C ALA A 279 -4.46 15.50 -1.36
N ILE A 280 -3.78 15.28 -2.46
CA ILE A 280 -4.44 15.02 -3.74
C ILE A 280 -4.65 13.51 -3.80
N GLU A 281 -5.83 13.10 -3.37
CA GLU A 281 -6.27 11.71 -3.30
C GLU A 281 -6.51 11.13 -4.68
N MET A 282 -6.10 9.87 -4.92
CA MET A 282 -6.32 9.24 -6.23
C MET A 282 -6.40 7.71 -6.14
N GLY A 283 -7.08 7.10 -7.09
CA GLY A 283 -6.82 5.71 -7.44
C GLY A 283 -5.58 5.61 -8.33
N ALA A 284 -4.89 4.48 -8.27
CA ALA A 284 -3.69 4.26 -9.06
C ALA A 284 -3.51 2.78 -9.43
N ILE A 285 -2.57 2.51 -10.36
CA ILE A 285 -1.99 1.18 -10.52
C ILE A 285 -0.60 1.24 -9.93
N VAL A 286 -0.37 0.47 -8.86
CA VAL A 286 0.89 0.45 -8.13
C VAL A 286 1.59 -0.88 -8.37
N THR A 287 2.87 -0.83 -8.73
CA THR A 287 3.71 -2.03 -8.88
C THR A 287 4.74 -2.07 -7.77
N VAL A 288 4.79 -3.19 -7.06
CA VAL A 288 5.76 -3.45 -6.00
C VAL A 288 6.46 -4.80 -6.22
N SER A 289 7.58 -4.99 -5.54
CA SER A 289 8.14 -6.33 -5.31
C SER A 289 8.44 -6.51 -3.83
N THR A 290 8.50 -7.77 -3.38
CA THR A 290 8.71 -8.08 -1.96
C THR A 290 9.92 -8.97 -1.75
N GLU A 291 10.57 -8.80 -0.60
CA GLU A 291 11.64 -9.65 -0.09
C GLU A 291 11.32 -10.02 1.35
N ILE A 292 11.67 -11.23 1.77
CA ILE A 292 11.49 -11.68 3.16
C ILE A 292 12.83 -11.63 3.87
N ARG A 293 12.91 -10.91 4.99
CA ARG A 293 14.04 -10.92 5.91
C ARG A 293 13.69 -11.74 7.13
N LYS A 294 14.25 -12.95 7.19
CA LYS A 294 13.89 -13.97 8.16
C LYS A 294 14.22 -13.60 9.60
N GLY A 295 13.21 -13.72 10.50
CA GLY A 295 13.39 -13.59 11.95
C GLY A 295 13.79 -12.21 12.45
N LEU A 296 13.63 -11.15 11.65
CA LEU A 296 14.12 -9.80 11.98
C LEU A 296 13.04 -8.86 12.53
N ALA A 297 11.80 -9.31 12.73
CA ALA A 297 10.70 -8.43 13.18
C ALA A 297 10.97 -7.74 14.53
N SER A 298 11.76 -8.34 15.41
CA SER A 298 12.12 -7.74 16.71
C SER A 298 13.15 -6.60 16.63
N LEU A 299 13.68 -6.34 15.43
CA LEU A 299 14.70 -5.30 15.21
C LEU A 299 14.13 -4.02 14.60
N ILE A 300 12.84 -3.97 14.29
CA ILE A 300 12.15 -2.82 13.70
C ILE A 300 10.91 -2.43 14.50
#